data_b0a28e18de6df4c28298704f1d8c55e7
#
_entry.id   b0a28e18de6df4c28298704f1d8c55e7
#
_cell.length_a   1.000
_cell.length_b   1.000
_cell.length_c   1.000
_cell.angle_alpha   90.00
_cell.angle_beta   90.00
_cell.angle_gamma   90.00
#
_symmetry.space_group_name_H-M   'P 1'
#
loop_
_entity.id
_entity.type
_entity.pdbx_description
1 polymer ?
#
loop_
_entity_poly.entity_id
_entity_poly.type
_entity_poly.pdbx_seq_one_letter_code
_entity_poly.pdbx_strand_id
1 'polypeptide(L)'
;EKRPFFLEGQEIFTTSPRANPGFRSSGTPTTLINTRRIGAPPRALTDTSIELAQTEANQPSELIAATKITGQTGSLRYGLLVALEDDTELIGLKDGNTVRQTQLGRDFTAARVLYENTQGSGRNAVGLLLTEVGHQDQTAQTLGIDLHHLSQSGKLIVDVQTLHSDTAIESGHGAFADIVFRPQQGVQHKLTLDYFDRNLDISDFGFLQRNDVKGYRYRFERVQSDLKRLKGRETDLVVTQQWNFAGEQTRLGFSGAQELRFFDNTQLELKLDFYPKRWEDRNSDGNGSYRLQDRFQTAINYSSDSAKPFSYRLRANMRQEDIGGQNRSMSLALSYQPTDRLSTSFDFKYETRSGWLLHNAGSEFTRFHSESLRPKLEV
;
A
#
# COMPACT_ATOMS: atom_id res chain seq x y z
N GLU A 1 3.77 -17.68 1.77
CA GLU A 1 3.95 -18.66 2.84
C GLU A 1 4.07 -17.93 4.18
N LYS A 2 3.34 -18.37 5.19
CA LYS A 2 3.38 -17.84 6.56
C LYS A 2 4.17 -18.76 7.51
N ARG A 3 4.97 -19.68 6.99
CA ARG A 3 5.76 -20.58 7.84
C ARG A 3 6.73 -19.77 8.70
N PRO A 4 6.88 -20.09 9.98
CA PRO A 4 7.78 -19.39 10.90
C PRO A 4 9.20 -19.22 10.35
N PHE A 5 9.70 -20.23 9.63
CA PHE A 5 11.00 -20.18 8.98
C PHE A 5 11.24 -18.94 8.13
N PHE A 6 10.24 -18.49 7.34
CA PHE A 6 10.39 -17.33 6.47
C PHE A 6 10.20 -16.01 7.20
N LEU A 7 9.58 -16.01 8.38
CA LEU A 7 9.34 -14.81 9.17
C LEU A 7 10.50 -14.49 10.12
N GLU A 8 11.17 -15.51 10.66
CA GLU A 8 12.31 -15.33 11.55
C GLU A 8 13.49 -14.71 10.82
N GLY A 9 14.12 -13.68 11.38
CA GLY A 9 15.27 -12.98 10.77
C GLY A 9 14.97 -12.26 9.45
N GLN A 10 13.69 -12.01 9.13
CA GLN A 10 13.27 -11.32 7.90
C GLN A 10 13.74 -9.86 7.87
N GLU A 11 14.01 -9.26 9.01
CA GLU A 11 14.39 -7.84 9.13
C GLU A 11 15.66 -7.50 8.36
N ILE A 12 16.60 -8.46 8.18
CA ILE A 12 17.82 -8.21 7.39
C ILE A 12 17.49 -7.96 5.92
N PHE A 13 16.44 -8.59 5.39
CA PHE A 13 16.01 -8.46 3.99
C PHE A 13 15.05 -7.29 3.76
N THR A 14 14.65 -6.58 4.80
CA THR A 14 13.83 -5.37 4.71
C THR A 14 14.71 -4.19 4.35
N THR A 15 14.59 -3.68 3.13
CA THR A 15 15.46 -2.64 2.58
C THR A 15 14.92 -1.22 2.80
N SER A 16 13.64 -1.08 3.16
CA SER A 16 13.04 0.24 3.40
C SER A 16 11.77 0.12 4.24
N PRO A 17 11.30 1.24 4.84
CA PRO A 17 10.00 1.29 5.52
C PRO A 17 8.81 0.97 4.60
N ARG A 18 8.97 1.09 3.28
CA ARG A 18 7.92 0.79 2.28
C ARG A 18 7.64 -0.70 2.11
N ALA A 19 8.56 -1.55 2.55
CA ALA A 19 8.40 -3.01 2.53
C ALA A 19 7.33 -3.51 3.50
N ASN A 20 6.95 -2.72 4.51
CA ASN A 20 5.93 -3.10 5.47
C ASN A 20 4.61 -2.36 5.21
N PRO A 21 3.60 -3.02 4.62
CA PRO A 21 2.31 -2.39 4.29
C PRO A 21 1.49 -1.93 5.50
N GLY A 22 1.83 -2.36 6.72
CA GLY A 22 1.22 -1.90 7.97
C GLY A 22 1.73 -0.53 8.44
N PHE A 23 2.86 -0.08 7.94
CA PHE A 23 3.38 1.27 8.19
C PHE A 23 2.72 2.24 7.22
N ARG A 24 2.27 3.41 7.72
CA ARG A 24 1.73 4.49 6.89
C ARG A 24 2.85 5.12 6.04
N SER A 25 3.45 4.36 5.14
CA SER A 25 4.35 4.93 4.16
C SER A 25 3.53 5.79 3.20
N SER A 26 4.04 6.94 2.84
CA SER A 26 3.35 7.84 1.91
C SER A 26 3.68 7.52 0.46
N GLY A 27 4.72 6.70 0.21
CA GLY A 27 5.19 6.33 -1.11
C GLY A 27 4.52 5.09 -1.68
N THR A 28 4.85 4.76 -2.90
CA THR A 28 4.41 3.53 -3.55
C THR A 28 4.95 2.32 -2.77
N PRO A 29 4.10 1.42 -2.25
CA PRO A 29 4.52 0.22 -1.56
C PRO A 29 5.46 -0.62 -2.41
N THR A 30 6.63 -0.93 -1.85
CA THR A 30 7.72 -1.60 -2.56
C THR A 30 8.49 -2.51 -1.61
N THR A 31 8.68 -3.78 -1.99
CA THR A 31 9.59 -4.70 -1.30
C THR A 31 10.29 -5.60 -2.29
N LEU A 32 11.59 -5.82 -2.13
CA LEU A 32 12.37 -6.68 -3.00
C LEU A 32 12.20 -8.17 -2.69
N ILE A 33 11.80 -8.50 -1.46
CA ILE A 33 11.50 -9.86 -1.04
C ILE A 33 10.10 -9.92 -0.46
N ASN A 34 9.27 -10.72 -1.07
CA ASN A 34 7.96 -11.11 -0.60
C ASN A 34 7.91 -12.64 -0.51
N THR A 35 8.16 -13.18 0.67
CA THR A 35 8.24 -14.63 0.90
C THR A 35 6.95 -15.39 0.57
N ARG A 36 5.83 -14.68 0.37
CA ARG A 36 4.59 -15.28 -0.14
C ARG A 36 4.67 -15.71 -1.60
N ARG A 37 5.71 -15.29 -2.32
CA ARG A 37 5.98 -15.75 -3.69
C ARG A 37 6.49 -17.19 -3.71
N ILE A 38 7.18 -17.62 -2.66
CA ILE A 38 7.65 -19.00 -2.50
C ILE A 38 6.45 -19.87 -2.14
N GLY A 39 6.21 -20.92 -2.92
CA GLY A 39 5.05 -21.80 -2.83
C GLY A 39 3.75 -21.15 -3.32
N ALA A 40 3.82 -20.02 -4.01
CA ALA A 40 2.65 -19.43 -4.66
C ALA A 40 2.32 -20.23 -5.95
N PRO A 41 1.06 -20.12 -6.43
CA PRO A 41 0.70 -20.73 -7.71
C PRO A 41 1.69 -20.38 -8.80
N PRO A 42 2.00 -21.33 -9.70
CA PRO A 42 2.87 -21.07 -10.83
C PRO A 42 2.33 -19.91 -11.68
N ARG A 43 3.21 -19.15 -12.31
CA ARG A 43 2.81 -18.13 -13.26
C ARG A 43 2.19 -18.78 -14.48
N ALA A 44 1.45 -17.98 -15.28
CA ALA A 44 0.77 -18.45 -16.48
C ALA A 44 1.63 -19.43 -17.29
N LEU A 45 1.00 -20.52 -17.72
CA LEU A 45 1.61 -21.55 -18.56
C LEU A 45 2.30 -20.92 -19.78
N THR A 46 3.41 -21.51 -20.19
CA THR A 46 4.10 -21.16 -21.45
C THR A 46 3.21 -21.42 -22.67
N ASP A 47 2.36 -22.46 -22.60
CA ASP A 47 1.35 -22.75 -23.62
C ASP A 47 0.02 -22.10 -23.28
N THR A 48 -0.23 -20.91 -23.84
CA THR A 48 -1.48 -20.15 -23.68
C THR A 48 -2.69 -20.80 -24.35
N SER A 49 -2.51 -21.87 -25.11
CA SER A 49 -3.62 -22.62 -25.72
C SER A 49 -4.31 -23.59 -24.75
N ILE A 50 -3.75 -23.77 -23.54
CA ILE A 50 -4.35 -24.61 -22.51
C ILE A 50 -5.22 -23.76 -21.60
N GLU A 51 -6.49 -24.09 -21.54
CA GLU A 51 -7.45 -23.47 -20.60
C GLU A 51 -7.39 -24.18 -19.25
N LEU A 52 -6.91 -23.50 -18.22
CA LEU A 52 -6.91 -23.99 -16.85
C LEU A 52 -8.20 -23.62 -16.12
N ALA A 53 -8.74 -24.57 -15.35
CA ALA A 53 -9.74 -24.24 -14.35
C ALA A 53 -9.12 -23.33 -13.27
N GLN A 54 -9.90 -22.43 -12.68
CA GLN A 54 -9.42 -21.48 -11.67
C GLN A 54 -8.81 -22.20 -10.45
N THR A 55 -9.30 -23.38 -10.11
CA THR A 55 -8.76 -24.23 -9.04
C THR A 55 -7.34 -24.70 -9.36
N GLU A 56 -7.10 -25.14 -10.60
CA GLU A 56 -5.78 -25.59 -11.09
C GLU A 56 -4.82 -24.40 -11.17
N ALA A 57 -5.25 -23.28 -11.74
CA ALA A 57 -4.44 -22.07 -11.83
C ALA A 57 -4.01 -21.49 -10.47
N ASN A 58 -4.74 -21.81 -9.40
CA ASN A 58 -4.43 -21.39 -8.03
C ASN A 58 -3.78 -22.48 -7.17
N GLN A 59 -3.42 -23.61 -7.75
CA GLN A 59 -2.74 -24.68 -7.03
C GLN A 59 -1.34 -24.20 -6.58
N PRO A 60 -1.00 -24.28 -5.27
CA PRO A 60 0.30 -23.87 -4.78
C PRO A 60 1.39 -24.84 -5.23
N SER A 61 2.59 -24.34 -5.50
CA SER A 61 3.78 -25.17 -5.72
C SER A 61 4.28 -25.72 -4.39
N GLU A 62 4.71 -26.98 -4.38
CA GLU A 62 5.33 -27.60 -3.22
C GLU A 62 6.77 -27.11 -3.05
N LEU A 63 7.24 -27.07 -1.81
CA LEU A 63 8.60 -26.66 -1.47
C LEU A 63 9.45 -27.90 -1.17
N ILE A 64 10.48 -28.12 -1.98
CA ILE A 64 11.46 -29.19 -1.76
C ILE A 64 12.34 -28.85 -0.56
N ALA A 65 12.95 -27.67 -0.57
CA ALA A 65 13.87 -27.25 0.48
C ALA A 65 13.95 -25.72 0.58
N ALA A 66 14.34 -25.23 1.77
CA ALA A 66 14.70 -23.84 1.96
C ALA A 66 15.83 -23.74 3.01
N THR A 67 16.78 -22.84 2.75
CA THR A 67 17.89 -22.53 3.65
C THR A 67 17.99 -21.01 3.83
N LYS A 68 18.22 -20.59 5.07
CA LYS A 68 18.43 -19.18 5.39
C LYS A 68 19.59 -19.05 6.37
N ILE A 69 20.54 -18.19 6.05
CA ILE A 69 21.69 -17.84 6.90
C ILE A 69 21.64 -16.34 7.10
N THR A 70 21.69 -15.91 8.37
CA THR A 70 21.79 -14.50 8.72
C THR A 70 22.85 -14.32 9.79
N GLY A 71 23.57 -13.21 9.75
CA GLY A 71 24.60 -12.93 10.73
C GLY A 71 25.00 -11.47 10.79
N GLN A 72 25.80 -11.17 11.82
CA GLN A 72 26.38 -9.84 12.03
C GLN A 72 27.82 -9.98 12.54
N THR A 73 28.72 -9.18 11.98
CA THR A 73 30.11 -9.05 12.42
C THR A 73 30.46 -7.57 12.50
N GLY A 74 30.56 -7.03 13.71
CA GLY A 74 30.74 -5.60 13.93
C GLY A 74 29.60 -4.77 13.27
N SER A 75 29.99 -3.88 12.36
CA SER A 75 29.08 -3.03 11.62
C SER A 75 28.48 -3.69 10.37
N LEU A 76 28.89 -4.92 10.04
CA LEU A 76 28.44 -5.63 8.85
C LEU A 76 27.36 -6.64 9.24
N ARG A 77 26.20 -6.55 8.60
CA ARG A 77 25.11 -7.54 8.67
C ARG A 77 24.95 -8.20 7.31
N TYR A 78 24.65 -9.49 7.29
CA TYR A 78 24.47 -10.24 6.04
C TYR A 78 23.34 -11.25 6.16
N GLY A 79 22.78 -11.61 5.01
CA GLY A 79 21.74 -12.62 4.89
C GLY A 79 21.81 -13.33 3.54
N LEU A 80 21.56 -14.63 3.56
CA LEU A 80 21.35 -15.47 2.37
C LEU A 80 20.08 -16.28 2.58
N LEU A 81 19.23 -16.30 1.59
CA LEU A 81 18.01 -17.13 1.53
C LEU A 81 18.01 -17.86 0.21
N VAL A 82 17.82 -19.17 0.24
CA VAL A 82 17.60 -20.02 -0.93
C VAL A 82 16.35 -20.86 -0.68
N ALA A 83 15.49 -21.00 -1.69
CA ALA A 83 14.32 -21.87 -1.62
C ALA A 83 14.11 -22.54 -3.00
N LEU A 84 13.80 -23.83 -2.98
CA LEU A 84 13.63 -24.66 -4.17
C LEU A 84 12.22 -25.22 -4.17
N GLU A 85 11.46 -24.98 -5.24
CA GLU A 85 10.11 -25.52 -5.43
C GLU A 85 10.16 -26.81 -6.24
N ASP A 86 9.18 -27.67 -6.01
CA ASP A 86 8.96 -28.88 -6.81
C ASP A 86 8.13 -28.56 -8.06
N ASP A 87 8.19 -29.44 -9.03
CA ASP A 87 7.37 -29.38 -10.23
C ASP A 87 5.90 -29.51 -9.87
N THR A 88 5.04 -28.80 -10.58
CA THR A 88 3.60 -28.81 -10.37
C THR A 88 2.90 -29.36 -11.61
N GLU A 89 2.13 -30.45 -11.47
CA GLU A 89 1.27 -30.95 -12.54
C GLU A 89 -0.06 -30.20 -12.54
N LEU A 90 -0.40 -29.59 -13.66
CA LEU A 90 -1.64 -28.85 -13.88
C LEU A 90 -2.50 -29.59 -14.91
N ILE A 91 -3.81 -29.61 -14.69
CA ILE A 91 -4.78 -30.23 -15.59
C ILE A 91 -5.57 -29.12 -16.28
N GLY A 92 -5.56 -29.11 -17.60
CA GLY A 92 -6.26 -28.14 -18.42
C GLY A 92 -6.97 -28.76 -19.61
N LEU A 93 -7.65 -27.92 -20.38
CA LEU A 93 -8.30 -28.28 -21.62
C LEU A 93 -7.56 -27.66 -22.80
N LYS A 94 -7.27 -28.46 -23.82
CA LYS A 94 -6.74 -28.03 -25.11
C LYS A 94 -7.61 -28.61 -26.21
N ASP A 95 -8.23 -27.78 -27.03
CA ASP A 95 -9.14 -28.21 -28.09
C ASP A 95 -10.25 -29.17 -27.58
N GLY A 96 -10.74 -28.93 -26.37
CA GLY A 96 -11.79 -29.73 -25.71
C GLY A 96 -11.30 -31.07 -25.11
N ASN A 97 -10.00 -31.39 -25.22
CA ASN A 97 -9.41 -32.59 -24.63
C ASN A 97 -8.67 -32.26 -23.32
N THR A 98 -8.80 -33.12 -22.31
CA THR A 98 -8.06 -32.98 -21.06
C THR A 98 -6.56 -33.24 -21.33
N VAL A 99 -5.71 -32.30 -20.98
CA VAL A 99 -4.26 -32.38 -21.07
C VAL A 99 -3.63 -32.15 -19.69
N ARG A 100 -2.46 -32.80 -19.48
CA ARG A 100 -1.62 -32.55 -18.31
C ARG A 100 -0.43 -31.72 -18.75
N GLN A 101 -0.11 -30.68 -17.98
CA GLN A 101 1.04 -29.83 -18.20
C GLN A 101 1.88 -29.78 -16.93
N THR A 102 3.15 -30.16 -17.03
CA THR A 102 4.10 -29.98 -15.95
C THR A 102 4.65 -28.58 -16.02
N GLN A 103 4.48 -27.84 -14.93
CA GLN A 103 5.14 -26.56 -14.69
C GLN A 103 6.35 -26.83 -13.80
N LEU A 104 7.55 -26.53 -14.27
CA LEU A 104 8.76 -26.72 -13.47
C LEU A 104 8.76 -25.79 -12.26
N GLY A 105 9.28 -26.27 -11.14
CA GLY A 105 9.49 -25.52 -9.92
C GLY A 105 10.43 -24.34 -10.13
N ARG A 106 10.33 -23.33 -9.26
CA ARG A 106 11.17 -22.13 -9.28
C ARG A 106 12.27 -22.22 -8.22
N ASP A 107 13.41 -21.66 -8.55
CA ASP A 107 14.54 -21.50 -7.64
C ASP A 107 14.64 -20.05 -7.19
N PHE A 108 14.54 -19.82 -5.88
CA PHE A 108 14.63 -18.48 -5.30
C PHE A 108 15.95 -18.30 -4.56
N THR A 109 16.66 -17.23 -4.88
CA THR A 109 17.88 -16.83 -4.17
C THR A 109 17.79 -15.35 -3.78
N ALA A 110 18.18 -15.02 -2.55
CA ALA A 110 18.37 -13.65 -2.11
C ALA A 110 19.63 -13.51 -1.28
N ALA A 111 20.48 -12.55 -1.62
CA ALA A 111 21.71 -12.22 -0.90
C ALA A 111 21.70 -10.76 -0.47
N ARG A 112 21.95 -10.52 0.81
CA ARG A 112 21.93 -9.20 1.45
C ARG A 112 23.23 -8.91 2.17
N VAL A 113 23.74 -7.67 1.98
CA VAL A 113 24.81 -7.11 2.79
C VAL A 113 24.40 -5.70 3.22
N LEU A 114 24.56 -5.39 4.49
CA LEU A 114 24.26 -4.08 5.08
C LEU A 114 25.43 -3.65 5.97
N TYR A 115 26.06 -2.54 5.65
CA TYR A 115 27.00 -1.86 6.52
C TYR A 115 26.27 -0.78 7.32
N GLU A 116 26.39 -0.83 8.63
CA GLU A 116 25.69 0.07 9.54
C GLU A 116 26.67 0.68 10.55
N ASN A 117 26.69 2.01 10.60
CA ASN A 117 27.47 2.77 11.57
C ASN A 117 26.51 3.58 12.45
N THR A 118 26.58 3.32 13.74
CA THR A 118 25.82 4.02 14.77
C THR A 118 26.79 4.81 15.65
N GLN A 119 26.66 6.13 15.66
CA GLN A 119 27.45 7.01 16.53
C GLN A 119 26.49 7.89 17.35
N GLY A 120 26.53 7.76 18.66
CA GLY A 120 25.60 8.42 19.57
C GLY A 120 24.18 7.96 19.28
N SER A 121 23.27 8.91 19.05
CA SER A 121 21.87 8.67 18.66
C SER A 121 21.63 8.65 17.13
N GLY A 122 22.68 8.87 16.33
CA GLY A 122 22.61 8.86 14.86
C GLY A 122 22.83 7.48 14.27
N ARG A 123 22.42 7.32 13.01
CA ARG A 123 22.59 6.07 12.24
C ARG A 123 22.87 6.40 10.78
N ASN A 124 23.90 5.76 10.23
CA ASN A 124 24.14 5.74 8.78
C ASN A 124 24.27 4.29 8.34
N ALA A 125 23.55 3.90 7.30
CA ALA A 125 23.67 2.57 6.75
C ALA A 125 23.60 2.58 5.23
N VAL A 126 24.33 1.66 4.62
CA VAL A 126 24.29 1.39 3.18
C VAL A 126 24.15 -0.11 2.98
N GLY A 127 23.21 -0.49 2.13
CA GLY A 127 22.91 -1.89 1.88
C GLY A 127 22.84 -2.23 0.40
N LEU A 128 23.08 -3.50 0.12
CA LEU A 128 22.97 -4.14 -1.18
C LEU A 128 22.11 -5.39 -1.03
N LEU A 129 21.08 -5.53 -1.84
CA LEU A 129 20.25 -6.73 -1.94
C LEU A 129 20.18 -7.19 -3.37
N LEU A 130 20.56 -8.44 -3.62
CA LEU A 130 20.36 -9.14 -4.88
C LEU A 130 19.28 -10.20 -4.69
N THR A 131 18.34 -10.30 -5.59
CA THR A 131 17.39 -11.41 -5.69
C THR A 131 17.43 -12.03 -7.07
N GLU A 132 17.28 -13.35 -7.14
CA GLU A 132 17.21 -14.10 -8.37
C GLU A 132 16.10 -15.14 -8.25
N VAL A 133 15.31 -15.29 -9.32
CA VAL A 133 14.32 -16.36 -9.46
C VAL A 133 14.57 -17.07 -10.78
N GLY A 134 14.97 -18.34 -10.68
CA GLY A 134 15.09 -19.23 -11.83
C GLY A 134 13.72 -19.78 -12.22
N HIS A 135 13.40 -19.69 -13.49
CA HIS A 135 12.28 -20.35 -14.15
C HIS A 135 12.83 -21.32 -15.20
N GLN A 136 11.96 -22.17 -15.77
CA GLN A 136 12.35 -23.20 -16.75
C GLN A 136 13.31 -22.67 -17.85
N ASP A 137 12.96 -21.54 -18.48
CA ASP A 137 13.66 -21.04 -19.66
C ASP A 137 14.20 -19.62 -19.46
N GLN A 138 14.08 -19.06 -18.26
CA GLN A 138 14.43 -17.66 -18.01
C GLN A 138 14.78 -17.42 -16.54
N THR A 139 15.52 -16.37 -16.30
CA THR A 139 15.87 -15.92 -14.96
C THR A 139 15.42 -14.46 -14.78
N ALA A 140 14.83 -14.17 -13.62
CA ALA A 140 14.51 -12.80 -13.22
C ALA A 140 15.43 -12.38 -12.09
N GLN A 141 16.14 -11.27 -12.27
CA GLN A 141 17.07 -10.70 -11.28
C GLN A 141 16.62 -9.33 -10.84
N THR A 142 16.84 -9.01 -9.57
CA THR A 142 16.63 -7.65 -9.05
C THR A 142 17.78 -7.26 -8.16
N LEU A 143 18.34 -6.08 -8.41
CA LEU A 143 19.38 -5.45 -7.58
C LEU A 143 18.79 -4.22 -6.91
N GLY A 144 18.94 -4.11 -5.58
CA GLY A 144 18.59 -2.94 -4.79
C GLY A 144 19.78 -2.40 -4.02
N ILE A 145 19.99 -1.10 -4.06
CA ILE A 145 20.93 -0.38 -3.19
C ILE A 145 20.13 0.57 -2.33
N ASP A 146 20.32 0.52 -1.03
CA ASP A 146 19.62 1.37 -0.08
C ASP A 146 20.57 2.15 0.83
N LEU A 147 20.17 3.36 1.16
CA LEU A 147 20.86 4.29 2.04
C LEU A 147 19.90 4.74 3.15
N HIS A 148 20.36 4.71 4.39
CA HIS A 148 19.62 5.14 5.55
C HIS A 148 20.41 6.14 6.36
N HIS A 149 19.80 7.25 6.67
CA HIS A 149 20.38 8.27 7.53
C HIS A 149 19.40 8.69 8.63
N LEU A 150 19.83 8.61 9.87
CA LEU A 150 19.19 9.24 11.02
C LEU A 150 20.18 10.22 11.64
N SER A 151 19.84 11.50 11.66
CA SER A 151 20.68 12.52 12.28
C SER A 151 20.84 12.28 13.80
N GLN A 152 21.94 12.71 14.39
CA GLN A 152 22.18 12.58 15.84
C GLN A 152 21.11 13.26 16.69
N SER A 153 20.52 14.34 16.18
CA SER A 153 19.39 15.02 16.85
C SER A 153 18.05 14.30 16.74
N GLY A 154 17.96 13.22 15.96
CA GLY A 154 16.72 12.52 15.66
C GLY A 154 15.73 13.32 14.77
N LYS A 155 16.12 14.53 14.34
CA LYS A 155 15.22 15.42 13.61
C LYS A 155 15.10 15.11 12.13
N LEU A 156 16.13 14.52 11.52
CA LEU A 156 16.16 14.19 10.10
C LEU A 156 16.31 12.69 9.92
N ILE A 157 15.39 12.10 9.15
CA ILE A 157 15.46 10.72 8.69
C ILE A 157 15.41 10.77 7.16
N VAL A 158 16.32 10.06 6.50
CA VAL A 158 16.38 9.94 5.05
C VAL A 158 16.56 8.47 4.70
N ASP A 159 15.63 7.92 3.93
CA ASP A 159 15.69 6.59 3.36
C ASP A 159 15.66 6.73 1.83
N VAL A 160 16.66 6.20 1.15
CA VAL A 160 16.77 6.22 -0.31
C VAL A 160 17.01 4.80 -0.80
N GLN A 161 16.38 4.42 -1.90
CA GLN A 161 16.65 3.15 -2.56
C GLN A 161 16.66 3.32 -4.06
N THR A 162 17.62 2.67 -4.72
CA THR A 162 17.65 2.47 -6.19
C THR A 162 17.43 1.00 -6.49
N LEU A 163 16.76 0.74 -7.60
CA LEU A 163 16.35 -0.58 -8.05
C LEU A 163 16.74 -0.79 -9.50
N HIS A 164 17.18 -1.98 -9.83
CA HIS A 164 17.34 -2.46 -11.19
C HIS A 164 16.75 -3.85 -11.28
N SER A 165 15.87 -4.09 -12.25
CA SER A 165 15.37 -5.41 -12.59
C SER A 165 15.81 -5.81 -13.98
N ASP A 166 16.13 -7.09 -14.13
CA ASP A 166 16.43 -7.71 -15.41
C ASP A 166 15.61 -9.00 -15.51
N THR A 167 14.76 -9.05 -16.52
CA THR A 167 13.91 -10.20 -16.83
C THR A 167 14.19 -10.64 -18.26
N ALA A 168 13.70 -11.82 -18.66
CA ALA A 168 13.87 -12.28 -20.03
C ALA A 168 13.27 -11.36 -21.10
N ILE A 169 12.34 -10.47 -20.70
CA ILE A 169 11.61 -9.61 -21.63
C ILE A 169 12.24 -8.22 -21.70
N GLU A 170 12.58 -7.65 -20.54
CA GLU A 170 13.01 -6.25 -20.43
C GLU A 170 13.80 -5.96 -19.16
N SER A 171 14.61 -4.92 -19.21
CA SER A 171 15.31 -4.36 -18.06
C SER A 171 14.65 -3.05 -17.64
N GLY A 172 14.53 -2.84 -16.32
CA GLY A 172 13.91 -1.65 -15.76
C GLY A 172 14.67 -1.05 -14.58
N HIS A 173 14.41 0.23 -14.32
CA HIS A 173 15.06 0.99 -13.27
C HIS A 173 14.03 1.70 -12.38
N GLY A 174 14.38 1.82 -11.09
CA GLY A 174 13.58 2.56 -10.15
C GLY A 174 14.42 3.24 -9.09
N ALA A 175 13.87 4.28 -8.51
CA ALA A 175 14.43 4.93 -7.34
C ALA A 175 13.33 5.58 -6.50
N PHE A 176 13.55 5.65 -5.19
CA PHE A 176 12.69 6.43 -4.34
C PHE A 176 13.46 7.04 -3.16
N ALA A 177 12.88 8.09 -2.59
CA ALA A 177 13.36 8.68 -1.35
C ALA A 177 12.21 9.02 -0.42
N ASP A 178 12.37 8.71 0.86
CA ASP A 178 11.50 9.13 1.95
C ASP A 178 12.31 10.00 2.91
N ILE A 179 11.91 11.27 3.08
CA ILE A 179 12.57 12.24 3.92
C ILE A 179 11.59 12.71 4.99
N VAL A 180 11.95 12.54 6.25
CA VAL A 180 11.16 13.01 7.40
C VAL A 180 11.97 14.03 8.17
N PHE A 181 11.43 15.24 8.33
CA PHE A 181 12.04 16.32 9.09
C PHE A 181 11.13 16.77 10.23
N ARG A 182 11.66 16.72 11.45
CA ARG A 182 10.97 17.10 12.69
C ARG A 182 11.71 18.28 13.33
N PRO A 183 11.47 19.54 12.91
CA PRO A 183 12.20 20.70 13.43
C PRO A 183 11.99 20.90 14.93
N GLN A 184 10.79 20.60 15.43
CA GLN A 184 10.41 20.70 16.84
C GLN A 184 9.33 19.67 17.20
N GLN A 185 9.09 19.47 18.48
CA GLN A 185 8.06 18.57 18.96
C GLN A 185 6.69 18.96 18.37
N GLY A 186 5.93 17.97 17.93
CA GLY A 186 4.61 18.13 17.33
C GLY A 186 4.59 18.71 15.92
N VAL A 187 5.74 18.93 15.26
CA VAL A 187 5.81 19.35 13.84
C VAL A 187 6.59 18.34 13.04
N GLN A 188 6.00 17.84 11.97
CA GLN A 188 6.64 16.91 11.04
C GLN A 188 6.38 17.33 9.60
N HIS A 189 7.42 17.28 8.80
CA HIS A 189 7.39 17.38 7.34
C HIS A 189 7.83 16.03 6.78
N LYS A 190 7.10 15.51 5.81
CA LYS A 190 7.48 14.30 5.09
C LYS A 190 7.41 14.55 3.60
N LEU A 191 8.53 14.30 2.91
CA LEU A 191 8.62 14.33 1.47
C LEU A 191 8.91 12.91 0.98
N THR A 192 8.10 12.44 0.06
CA THR A 192 8.24 11.15 -0.61
C THR A 192 8.42 11.40 -2.10
N LEU A 193 9.44 10.81 -2.69
CA LEU A 193 9.74 10.86 -4.12
C LEU A 193 9.68 9.46 -4.71
N ASP A 194 9.06 9.31 -5.87
CA ASP A 194 8.93 8.06 -6.60
C ASP A 194 9.41 8.24 -8.04
N TYR A 195 10.21 7.31 -8.53
CA TYR A 195 10.60 7.14 -9.91
C TYR A 195 10.71 5.64 -10.21
N PHE A 196 9.74 5.08 -10.90
CA PHE A 196 9.73 3.68 -11.33
C PHE A 196 9.37 3.67 -12.81
N ASP A 197 10.31 3.31 -13.66
CA ASP A 197 10.06 3.26 -15.09
C ASP A 197 9.03 2.19 -15.47
N ARG A 198 8.59 2.17 -16.72
CA ARG A 198 7.53 1.26 -17.16
C ARG A 198 7.98 -0.19 -17.22
N ASN A 199 9.28 -0.42 -17.38
CA ASN A 199 9.88 -1.72 -17.56
C ASN A 199 10.33 -2.36 -16.24
N LEU A 200 10.31 -1.61 -15.13
CA LEU A 200 10.66 -2.15 -13.83
C LEU A 200 9.67 -3.22 -13.41
N ASP A 201 10.12 -4.46 -13.35
CA ASP A 201 9.37 -5.60 -12.82
C ASP A 201 10.22 -6.34 -11.77
N ILE A 202 9.77 -6.31 -10.54
CA ILE A 202 10.36 -7.03 -9.40
C ILE A 202 9.41 -8.10 -8.85
N SER A 203 8.36 -8.42 -9.59
CA SER A 203 7.22 -9.21 -9.08
C SER A 203 7.51 -10.70 -8.96
N ASP A 204 8.63 -11.20 -9.48
CA ASP A 204 9.03 -12.61 -9.34
C ASP A 204 9.33 -12.96 -7.88
N PHE A 205 10.07 -12.13 -7.17
CA PHE A 205 10.34 -12.33 -5.75
C PHE A 205 9.82 -11.18 -4.88
N GLY A 206 9.69 -10.00 -5.43
CA GLY A 206 9.28 -8.80 -4.73
C GLY A 206 7.80 -8.45 -4.89
N PHE A 207 7.51 -7.20 -4.55
CA PHE A 207 6.23 -6.55 -4.78
C PHE A 207 6.44 -5.08 -5.05
N LEU A 208 5.90 -4.59 -6.15
CA LEU A 208 5.77 -3.18 -6.50
C LEU A 208 4.29 -2.92 -6.82
N GLN A 209 3.67 -2.01 -6.10
CA GLN A 209 2.26 -1.71 -6.32
C GLN A 209 2.02 -1.10 -7.70
N ARG A 210 2.96 -0.27 -8.19
CA ARG A 210 2.87 0.41 -9.47
C ARG A 210 4.25 0.75 -10.02
N ASN A 211 4.54 0.35 -11.23
CA ASN A 211 5.57 0.90 -12.11
C ASN A 211 5.00 1.99 -13.02
N ASP A 212 5.74 2.48 -13.99
CA ASP A 212 5.34 3.57 -14.90
C ASP A 212 4.84 4.78 -14.13
N VAL A 213 5.61 5.24 -13.13
CA VAL A 213 5.25 6.37 -12.27
C VAL A 213 6.46 7.19 -11.88
N LYS A 214 6.33 8.50 -11.95
CA LYS A 214 7.23 9.50 -11.35
C LYS A 214 6.41 10.55 -10.62
N GLY A 215 6.88 11.01 -9.47
CA GLY A 215 6.15 12.02 -8.73
C GLY A 215 6.60 12.21 -7.30
N TYR A 216 5.81 12.98 -6.58
CA TYR A 216 6.09 13.27 -5.18
C TYR A 216 4.82 13.36 -4.36
N ARG A 217 5.00 13.19 -3.05
CA ARG A 217 4.00 13.48 -2.02
C ARG A 217 4.67 14.22 -0.89
N TYR A 218 4.11 15.37 -0.54
CA TYR A 218 4.51 16.15 0.63
C TYR A 218 3.38 16.12 1.66
N ARG A 219 3.74 15.89 2.93
CA ARG A 219 2.83 15.92 4.05
C ARG A 219 3.40 16.81 5.16
N PHE A 220 2.56 17.70 5.67
CA PHE A 220 2.81 18.49 6.84
C PHE A 220 1.85 18.06 7.94
N GLU A 221 2.41 17.72 9.10
CA GLU A 221 1.65 17.38 10.30
C GLU A 221 2.03 18.34 11.43
N ARG A 222 1.02 18.81 12.14
CA ARG A 222 1.22 19.62 13.36
C ARG A 222 0.28 19.17 14.46
N VAL A 223 0.85 18.70 15.56
CA VAL A 223 0.13 18.32 16.78
C VAL A 223 0.43 19.36 17.86
N GLN A 224 -0.59 19.90 18.48
CA GLN A 224 -0.51 20.88 19.54
C GLN A 224 -1.39 20.44 20.71
N SER A 225 -0.89 20.53 21.93
CA SER A 225 -1.62 20.28 23.18
C SER A 225 -1.67 21.53 24.04
N ASP A 226 -2.55 21.52 25.04
CA ASP A 226 -2.67 22.53 26.08
C ASP A 226 -2.87 23.95 25.54
N LEU A 227 -3.73 24.07 24.53
CA LEU A 227 -4.14 25.37 23.99
C LEU A 227 -5.18 26.05 24.91
N LYS A 228 -5.28 27.38 24.89
CA LYS A 228 -6.16 28.15 25.78
C LYS A 228 -7.64 27.68 25.78
N ARG A 229 -8.13 27.14 24.66
CA ARG A 229 -9.55 26.72 24.48
C ARG A 229 -9.70 25.27 24.03
N LEU A 230 -8.62 24.55 23.77
CA LEU A 230 -8.60 23.19 23.25
C LEU A 230 -7.60 22.37 24.04
N LYS A 231 -7.96 21.14 24.38
CA LYS A 231 -7.06 20.13 24.93
C LYS A 231 -6.00 19.70 23.90
N GLY A 232 -6.37 19.71 22.62
CA GLY A 232 -5.44 19.39 21.54
C GLY A 232 -5.97 19.81 20.18
N ARG A 233 -5.04 19.99 19.25
CA ARG A 233 -5.31 20.24 17.83
C ARG A 233 -4.31 19.48 16.97
N GLU A 234 -4.81 18.77 15.97
CA GLU A 234 -3.98 18.14 14.96
C GLU A 234 -4.34 18.69 13.59
N THR A 235 -3.33 19.09 12.82
CA THR A 235 -3.47 19.61 11.45
C THR A 235 -2.65 18.71 10.55
N ASP A 236 -3.25 18.21 9.47
CA ASP A 236 -2.62 17.39 8.44
C ASP A 236 -2.90 17.99 7.07
N LEU A 237 -1.84 18.31 6.33
CA LEU A 237 -1.91 18.84 4.97
C LEU A 237 -1.09 17.94 4.05
N VAL A 238 -1.69 17.51 2.94
CA VAL A 238 -1.03 16.63 1.96
C VAL A 238 -1.18 17.18 0.56
N VAL A 239 -0.08 17.20 -0.17
CA VAL A 239 -0.04 17.45 -1.61
C VAL A 239 0.57 16.23 -2.28
N THR A 240 -0.09 15.73 -3.32
CA THR A 240 0.40 14.58 -4.11
C THR A 240 0.35 14.92 -5.58
N GLN A 241 1.43 14.62 -6.31
CA GLN A 241 1.46 14.77 -7.75
C GLN A 241 2.25 13.62 -8.38
N GLN A 242 1.67 12.97 -9.40
CA GLN A 242 2.29 11.84 -10.10
C GLN A 242 1.95 11.90 -11.60
N TRP A 243 2.89 11.42 -12.41
CA TRP A 243 2.75 11.24 -13.85
C TRP A 243 3.21 9.83 -14.24
N ASN A 244 2.67 9.31 -15.32
CA ASN A 244 3.28 8.19 -16.03
C ASN A 244 4.39 8.67 -16.99
N PHE A 245 5.09 7.75 -17.62
CA PHE A 245 6.16 8.09 -18.58
C PHE A 245 5.63 8.52 -19.96
N ALA A 246 4.33 8.36 -20.23
CA ALA A 246 3.67 8.98 -21.36
C ALA A 246 3.40 10.48 -21.15
N GLY A 247 3.67 11.01 -19.94
CA GLY A 247 3.47 12.41 -19.59
C GLY A 247 2.06 12.73 -19.08
N GLU A 248 1.21 11.72 -18.90
CA GLU A 248 -0.14 11.89 -18.37
C GLU A 248 -0.05 12.08 -16.85
N GLN A 249 -0.74 13.09 -16.33
CA GLN A 249 -0.87 13.31 -14.89
C GLN A 249 -1.89 12.33 -14.31
N THR A 250 -1.40 11.27 -13.68
CA THR A 250 -2.25 10.19 -13.14
C THR A 250 -2.73 10.48 -11.72
N ARG A 251 -2.03 11.35 -10.99
CA ARG A 251 -2.44 11.78 -9.66
C ARG A 251 -2.11 13.25 -9.42
N LEU A 252 -3.11 14.01 -9.00
CA LEU A 252 -2.99 15.34 -8.45
C LEU A 252 -4.01 15.44 -7.32
N GLY A 253 -3.59 15.86 -6.14
CA GLY A 253 -4.49 15.95 -4.99
C GLY A 253 -3.96 16.85 -3.90
N PHE A 254 -4.90 17.56 -3.27
CA PHE A 254 -4.71 18.41 -2.11
C PHE A 254 -5.65 17.89 -1.02
N SER A 255 -5.11 17.51 0.13
CA SER A 255 -5.90 17.04 1.28
C SER A 255 -5.56 17.87 2.50
N GLY A 256 -6.59 18.25 3.26
CA GLY A 256 -6.45 18.91 4.54
C GLY A 256 -7.35 18.25 5.56
N ALA A 257 -6.81 17.97 6.75
CA ALA A 257 -7.59 17.51 7.89
C ALA A 257 -7.26 18.34 9.13
N GLN A 258 -8.27 18.59 9.93
CA GLN A 258 -8.17 19.30 11.20
C GLN A 258 -8.94 18.52 12.25
N GLU A 259 -8.26 18.04 13.29
CA GLU A 259 -8.88 17.46 14.48
C GLU A 259 -8.77 18.44 15.64
N LEU A 260 -9.88 18.69 16.33
CA LEU A 260 -9.98 19.53 17.51
C LEU A 260 -10.49 18.68 18.67
N ARG A 261 -9.74 18.69 19.79
CA ARG A 261 -10.13 18.04 21.04
C ARG A 261 -10.41 19.10 22.08
N PHE A 262 -11.62 19.09 22.61
CA PHE A 262 -12.07 20.05 23.62
C PHE A 262 -11.80 19.54 25.04
N PHE A 263 -11.85 20.41 26.03
CA PHE A 263 -11.61 20.05 27.43
C PHE A 263 -12.67 19.13 28.03
N ASP A 264 -13.88 19.14 27.48
CA ASP A 264 -14.97 18.25 27.85
C ASP A 264 -14.89 16.86 27.16
N ASN A 265 -13.73 16.54 26.54
CA ASN A 265 -13.44 15.36 25.76
C ASN A 265 -14.28 15.21 24.47
N THR A 266 -15.02 16.24 24.05
CA THR A 266 -15.60 16.22 22.71
C THR A 266 -14.52 16.37 21.64
N GLN A 267 -14.78 15.81 20.44
CA GLN A 267 -13.86 15.86 19.31
C GLN A 267 -14.60 16.31 18.05
N LEU A 268 -13.98 17.16 17.27
CA LEU A 268 -14.43 17.57 15.94
C LEU A 268 -13.32 17.33 14.93
N GLU A 269 -13.59 16.53 13.93
CA GLU A 269 -12.71 16.30 12.78
C GLU A 269 -13.34 16.87 11.52
N LEU A 270 -12.58 17.69 10.81
CA LEU A 270 -12.93 18.25 9.50
C LEU A 270 -11.93 17.78 8.48
N LYS A 271 -12.40 17.30 7.33
CA LYS A 271 -11.57 16.84 6.23
C LYS A 271 -12.05 17.42 4.91
N LEU A 272 -11.10 17.92 4.11
CA LEU A 272 -11.31 18.46 2.77
C LEU A 272 -10.28 17.83 1.84
N ASP A 273 -10.74 17.23 0.75
CA ASP A 273 -9.87 16.72 -0.31
C ASP A 273 -10.33 17.31 -1.64
N PHE A 274 -9.37 17.74 -2.44
CA PHE A 274 -9.59 18.19 -3.81
C PHE A 274 -8.62 17.47 -4.75
N TYR A 275 -9.18 16.82 -5.75
CA TYR A 275 -8.46 16.10 -6.80
C TYR A 275 -8.85 16.71 -8.14
N PRO A 276 -7.97 17.55 -8.75
CA PRO A 276 -8.19 18.07 -10.09
C PRO A 276 -8.27 16.97 -11.15
N LYS A 277 -8.70 17.35 -12.35
CA LYS A 277 -8.74 16.48 -13.54
C LYS A 277 -7.41 15.78 -13.73
N ARG A 278 -7.47 14.46 -13.93
CA ARG A 278 -6.31 13.58 -14.05
C ARG A 278 -6.63 12.42 -14.98
N TRP A 279 -5.63 11.63 -15.31
CA TRP A 279 -5.79 10.42 -16.09
C TRP A 279 -5.93 9.18 -15.21
N GLU A 280 -6.82 8.26 -15.58
CA GLU A 280 -6.84 6.88 -15.11
C GLU A 280 -6.26 5.99 -16.21
N ASP A 281 -5.14 5.36 -15.91
CA ASP A 281 -4.35 4.59 -16.88
C ASP A 281 -4.22 3.10 -16.51
N ARG A 282 -4.77 2.67 -15.37
CA ARG A 282 -4.63 1.31 -14.85
C ARG A 282 -5.97 0.60 -14.62
N ASN A 283 -6.94 1.28 -14.01
CA ASN A 283 -8.23 0.68 -13.66
C ASN A 283 -9.28 0.99 -14.74
N SER A 284 -8.97 0.62 -15.97
CA SER A 284 -9.81 0.93 -17.12
C SER A 284 -10.53 -0.31 -17.70
N ASP A 285 -10.35 -1.48 -17.09
CA ASP A 285 -10.93 -2.75 -17.53
C ASP A 285 -10.73 -3.01 -19.05
N GLY A 286 -9.53 -2.69 -19.55
CA GLY A 286 -9.16 -2.85 -20.96
C GLY A 286 -9.57 -1.72 -21.87
N ASN A 287 -10.16 -0.63 -21.36
CA ASN A 287 -10.66 0.49 -22.18
C ASN A 287 -9.61 1.59 -22.46
N GLY A 288 -8.33 1.34 -22.16
CA GLY A 288 -7.26 2.32 -22.29
C GLY A 288 -7.32 3.44 -21.25
N SER A 289 -6.43 4.44 -21.38
CA SER A 289 -6.44 5.60 -20.48
C SER A 289 -7.64 6.50 -20.74
N TYR A 290 -8.27 7.00 -19.68
CA TYR A 290 -9.38 7.95 -19.79
C TYR A 290 -9.27 9.08 -18.77
N ARG A 291 -9.97 10.19 -19.03
CA ARG A 291 -9.88 11.40 -18.21
C ARG A 291 -10.90 11.38 -17.09
N LEU A 292 -10.41 11.49 -15.85
CA LEU A 292 -11.22 11.71 -14.66
C LEU A 292 -11.54 13.20 -14.50
N GLN A 293 -12.72 13.49 -13.96
CA GLN A 293 -13.16 14.84 -13.63
C GLN A 293 -12.56 15.33 -12.31
N ASP A 294 -12.76 16.63 -12.03
CA ASP A 294 -12.45 17.17 -10.72
C ASP A 294 -13.31 16.46 -9.66
N ARG A 295 -12.67 16.10 -8.56
CA ARG A 295 -13.34 15.46 -7.43
C ARG A 295 -13.10 16.24 -6.15
N PHE A 296 -14.18 16.66 -5.53
CA PHE A 296 -14.17 17.26 -4.22
C PHE A 296 -14.77 16.29 -3.19
N GLN A 297 -14.16 16.20 -2.03
CA GLN A 297 -14.64 15.40 -0.91
C GLN A 297 -14.55 16.20 0.37
N THR A 298 -15.59 16.13 1.20
CA THR A 298 -15.60 16.71 2.55
C THR A 298 -16.16 15.70 3.53
N ALA A 299 -15.63 15.71 4.75
CA ALA A 299 -16.15 14.91 5.86
C ALA A 299 -16.11 15.74 7.15
N ILE A 300 -17.16 15.59 7.96
CA ILE A 300 -17.28 16.16 9.29
C ILE A 300 -17.62 15.03 10.24
N ASN A 301 -16.81 14.83 11.28
CA ASN A 301 -17.04 13.89 12.35
C ASN A 301 -17.07 14.65 13.67
N TYR A 302 -18.14 14.50 14.42
CA TYR A 302 -18.26 15.05 15.78
C TYR A 302 -18.58 13.90 16.74
N SER A 303 -17.84 13.81 17.85
CA SER A 303 -18.10 12.83 18.90
C SER A 303 -18.11 13.50 20.26
N SER A 304 -19.13 13.18 21.06
CA SER A 304 -19.19 13.57 22.47
C SER A 304 -18.25 12.70 23.31
N ASP A 305 -18.08 13.04 24.57
CA ASP A 305 -17.32 12.26 25.55
C ASP A 305 -17.94 10.88 25.73
N SER A 306 -17.20 9.82 25.34
CA SER A 306 -17.64 8.42 25.46
C SER A 306 -17.56 7.86 26.89
N ALA A 307 -16.93 8.59 27.83
CA ALA A 307 -16.91 8.20 29.24
C ALA A 307 -18.20 8.60 29.98
N LYS A 308 -19.07 9.39 29.37
CA LYS A 308 -20.36 9.76 29.95
C LYS A 308 -21.40 8.64 29.72
N PRO A 309 -22.36 8.47 30.64
CA PRO A 309 -23.44 7.47 30.47
C PRO A 309 -24.23 7.64 29.16
N PHE A 310 -24.33 8.85 28.64
CA PHE A 310 -24.89 9.13 27.32
C PHE A 310 -23.83 9.76 26.44
N SER A 311 -23.57 9.12 25.28
CA SER A 311 -22.65 9.63 24.27
C SER A 311 -23.24 9.52 22.87
N TYR A 312 -22.77 10.37 21.97
CA TYR A 312 -23.23 10.38 20.59
C TYR A 312 -22.11 10.72 19.61
N ARG A 313 -22.27 10.24 18.38
CA ARG A 313 -21.37 10.51 17.27
C ARG A 313 -22.16 10.86 16.03
N LEU A 314 -21.82 11.98 15.44
CA LEU A 314 -22.39 12.46 14.17
C LEU A 314 -21.30 12.40 13.10
N ARG A 315 -21.63 11.87 11.94
CA ARG A 315 -20.78 11.89 10.76
C ARG A 315 -21.58 12.34 9.55
N ALA A 316 -21.01 13.24 8.78
CA ALA A 316 -21.53 13.63 7.48
C ALA A 316 -20.38 13.63 6.48
N ASN A 317 -20.58 13.06 5.32
CA ASN A 317 -19.61 13.13 4.25
C ASN A 317 -20.30 13.35 2.90
N MET A 318 -19.59 14.02 2.01
CA MET A 318 -19.95 14.22 0.62
C MET A 318 -18.71 13.97 -0.23
N ARG A 319 -18.86 13.20 -1.29
CA ARG A 319 -17.81 12.91 -2.27
C ARG A 319 -18.38 12.96 -3.66
N GLN A 320 -17.73 13.70 -4.55
CA GLN A 320 -17.95 13.57 -5.98
C GLN A 320 -17.31 12.28 -6.51
N GLU A 321 -17.92 11.63 -7.49
CA GLU A 321 -17.34 10.45 -8.15
C GLU A 321 -16.47 10.89 -9.35
N ASP A 322 -15.44 10.09 -9.65
CA ASP A 322 -14.38 10.45 -10.59
C ASP A 322 -14.84 10.65 -12.05
N ILE A 323 -15.94 10.01 -12.45
CA ILE A 323 -16.53 10.12 -13.79
C ILE A 323 -17.92 10.75 -13.76
N GLY A 324 -18.21 11.49 -12.70
CA GLY A 324 -19.51 12.16 -12.48
C GLY A 324 -20.41 11.40 -11.52
N GLY A 325 -21.29 12.16 -10.86
CA GLY A 325 -22.11 11.66 -9.78
C GLY A 325 -21.58 12.07 -8.40
N GLN A 326 -22.24 11.56 -7.36
CA GLN A 326 -21.88 11.91 -5.98
C GLN A 326 -22.33 10.85 -4.98
N ASN A 327 -21.58 10.75 -3.89
CA ASN A 327 -21.95 10.00 -2.69
C ASN A 327 -22.16 10.99 -1.55
N ARG A 328 -23.29 10.89 -0.87
CA ARG A 328 -23.59 11.63 0.36
C ARG A 328 -23.99 10.63 1.43
N SER A 329 -23.41 10.73 2.60
CA SER A 329 -23.84 9.91 3.73
C SER A 329 -23.89 10.71 5.01
N MET A 330 -24.83 10.34 5.87
CA MET A 330 -25.00 10.86 7.21
C MET A 330 -25.21 9.70 8.17
N SER A 331 -24.55 9.72 9.31
CA SER A 331 -24.79 8.74 10.36
C SER A 331 -24.84 9.36 11.74
N LEU A 332 -25.72 8.82 12.58
CA LEU A 332 -25.88 9.14 13.99
C LEU A 332 -25.73 7.84 14.77
N ALA A 333 -24.78 7.80 15.69
CA ALA A 333 -24.64 6.76 16.67
C ALA A 333 -24.94 7.33 18.07
N LEU A 334 -25.84 6.72 18.79
CA LEU A 334 -26.19 7.03 20.18
C LEU A 334 -25.79 5.84 21.05
N SER A 335 -25.20 6.11 22.20
CA SER A 335 -24.88 5.07 23.19
C SER A 335 -25.34 5.55 24.57
N TYR A 336 -26.05 4.67 25.27
CA TYR A 336 -26.53 4.92 26.63
C TYR A 336 -26.12 3.76 27.53
N GLN A 337 -25.23 4.04 28.46
CA GLN A 337 -24.70 3.08 29.43
C GLN A 337 -24.80 3.66 30.83
N PRO A 338 -25.99 3.60 31.47
CA PRO A 338 -26.20 4.17 32.80
C PRO A 338 -25.49 3.38 33.90
N THR A 339 -25.22 2.08 33.68
CA THR A 339 -24.51 1.19 34.60
C THR A 339 -23.63 0.22 33.85
N ASP A 340 -22.69 -0.45 34.53
CA ASP A 340 -21.82 -1.48 33.94
C ASP A 340 -22.58 -2.72 33.42
N ARG A 341 -23.87 -2.86 33.79
CA ARG A 341 -24.71 -4.02 33.43
C ARG A 341 -25.73 -3.73 32.33
N LEU A 342 -25.94 -2.46 32.00
CA LEU A 342 -26.89 -2.04 30.98
C LEU A 342 -26.21 -1.14 29.96
N SER A 343 -26.20 -1.59 28.72
CA SER A 343 -25.72 -0.80 27.57
C SER A 343 -26.73 -0.91 26.46
N THR A 344 -27.10 0.23 25.88
CA THR A 344 -27.99 0.29 24.72
C THR A 344 -27.34 1.18 23.67
N SER A 345 -27.31 0.73 22.42
CA SER A 345 -26.85 1.54 21.31
C SER A 345 -27.88 1.62 20.20
N PHE A 346 -27.95 2.78 19.57
CA PHE A 346 -28.76 3.01 18.38
C PHE A 346 -27.89 3.62 17.30
N ASP A 347 -27.78 2.96 16.17
CA ASP A 347 -27.07 3.43 14.99
C ASP A 347 -28.06 3.69 13.85
N PHE A 348 -27.91 4.86 13.24
CA PHE A 348 -28.68 5.24 12.08
C PHE A 348 -27.71 5.68 10.97
N LYS A 349 -27.85 5.13 9.79
CA LYS A 349 -27.09 5.51 8.61
C LYS A 349 -28.02 5.75 7.42
N TYR A 350 -27.89 6.92 6.80
CA TYR A 350 -28.49 7.25 5.53
C TYR A 350 -27.38 7.48 4.51
N GLU A 351 -27.51 6.91 3.33
CA GLU A 351 -26.55 7.04 2.25
C GLU A 351 -27.27 7.10 0.89
N THR A 352 -26.91 8.12 0.09
CA THR A 352 -27.30 8.18 -1.32
C THR A 352 -26.06 8.17 -2.18
N ARG A 353 -26.06 7.41 -3.25
CA ARG A 353 -24.97 7.32 -4.20
C ARG A 353 -25.50 7.33 -5.62
N SER A 354 -24.92 8.17 -6.45
CA SER A 354 -25.11 8.14 -7.90
C SER A 354 -23.76 8.17 -8.59
N GLY A 355 -23.61 7.47 -9.69
CA GLY A 355 -22.36 7.40 -10.41
C GLY A 355 -22.50 6.56 -11.68
N TRP A 356 -21.36 6.20 -12.24
CA TRP A 356 -21.25 5.40 -13.44
C TRP A 356 -20.45 4.13 -13.14
N LEU A 357 -20.87 3.00 -13.68
CA LEU A 357 -20.15 1.75 -13.71
C LEU A 357 -19.49 1.59 -15.07
N LEU A 358 -18.20 1.30 -15.08
CA LEU A 358 -17.47 0.90 -16.26
C LEU A 358 -17.61 -0.61 -16.43
N HIS A 359 -17.98 -1.07 -17.62
CA HIS A 359 -18.11 -2.49 -17.91
C HIS A 359 -16.83 -3.05 -18.50
N ASN A 360 -16.48 -4.28 -18.11
CA ASN A 360 -15.37 -5.03 -18.70
C ASN A 360 -15.63 -5.27 -20.19
N ALA A 361 -14.58 -5.08 -21.00
CA ALA A 361 -14.58 -5.33 -22.44
C ALA A 361 -15.64 -4.53 -23.24
N GLY A 362 -16.16 -3.43 -22.69
CA GLY A 362 -17.08 -2.54 -23.38
C GLY A 362 -16.81 -1.09 -23.04
N SER A 363 -16.92 -0.20 -24.00
CA SER A 363 -16.83 1.25 -23.81
C SER A 363 -18.09 1.87 -23.17
N GLU A 364 -18.99 1.04 -22.66
CA GLU A 364 -20.26 1.48 -22.13
C GLU A 364 -20.17 1.77 -20.63
N PHE A 365 -20.73 2.92 -20.24
CA PHE A 365 -20.92 3.31 -18.87
C PHE A 365 -22.40 3.22 -18.51
N THR A 366 -22.73 2.48 -17.46
CA THR A 366 -24.09 2.43 -16.92
C THR A 366 -24.23 3.36 -15.73
N ARG A 367 -25.18 4.27 -15.79
CA ARG A 367 -25.52 5.12 -14.65
C ARG A 367 -26.28 4.32 -13.59
N PHE A 368 -25.90 4.50 -12.35
CA PHE A 368 -26.64 3.94 -11.22
C PHE A 368 -27.02 5.01 -10.20
N HIS A 369 -28.07 4.72 -9.46
CA HIS A 369 -28.48 5.44 -8.27
C HIS A 369 -28.84 4.44 -7.20
N SER A 370 -28.36 4.64 -6.00
CA SER A 370 -28.70 3.82 -4.81
C SER A 370 -29.03 4.71 -3.62
N GLU A 371 -30.00 4.27 -2.85
CA GLU A 371 -30.37 4.90 -1.59
C GLU A 371 -30.49 3.81 -0.52
N SER A 372 -29.92 4.02 0.63
CA SER A 372 -29.98 3.08 1.74
C SER A 372 -30.23 3.78 3.06
N LEU A 373 -31.13 3.19 3.87
CA LEU A 373 -31.44 3.58 5.21
C LEU A 373 -31.21 2.37 6.11
N ARG A 374 -30.35 2.49 7.10
CA ARG A 374 -29.94 1.37 7.95
C ARG A 374 -30.04 1.77 9.44
N PRO A 375 -31.17 1.50 10.10
CA PRO A 375 -31.25 1.55 11.55
C PRO A 375 -30.74 0.25 12.17
N LYS A 376 -30.06 0.33 13.31
CA LYS A 376 -29.63 -0.79 14.13
C LYS A 376 -29.83 -0.45 15.60
N LEU A 377 -30.45 -1.33 16.37
CA LEU A 377 -30.59 -1.24 17.82
C LEU A 377 -29.92 -2.45 18.46
N GLU A 378 -29.09 -2.20 19.45
CA GLU A 378 -28.47 -3.22 20.30
C GLU A 378 -28.76 -2.88 21.77
N VAL A 379 -29.06 -3.91 22.57
CA VAL A 379 -29.36 -3.80 24.01
C VAL A 379 -28.47 -4.76 24.80
#